data_330f8aaac011848a5e87aba8c19097de
#
_entry.id   330f8aaac011848a5e87aba8c19097de
#
_cell.length_a   1.000
_cell.length_b   1.000
_cell.length_c   1.000
_cell.angle_alpha   90.00
_cell.angle_beta   90.00
_cell.angle_gamma   90.00
#
_symmetry.space_group_name_H-M   'P 1'
#
loop_
_entity.id
_entity.type
_entity.pdbx_description
1 polymer ?
#
loop_
_entity_poly.entity_id
_entity_poly.type
_entity_poly.pdbx_seq_one_letter_code
_entity_poly.pdbx_strand_id
1 'polypeptide(L)'
;MKRSILRALALGLVTGGTLLSGCVYRMNIQQGNYLEGRTVDQLQVGMTRSQVRYLLGTPMVPDAFDKQRWDYLYYFKKGRLKRPEERHLIVFFKDEKVEKFERNNVPESPPMAPDEGAPIGKFPKI
;
A
#
# COMPACT_ATOMS: atom_id res chain seq x y z
N MET A 1 59.33 -13.67 17.61
CA MET A 1 58.14 -14.56 17.75
C MET A 1 56.90 -13.83 18.22
N LYS A 2 56.90 -13.06 19.31
CA LYS A 2 55.69 -12.35 19.80
C LYS A 2 55.07 -11.35 18.82
N ARG A 3 55.88 -10.60 18.04
CA ARG A 3 55.41 -9.63 17.04
C ARG A 3 54.73 -10.28 15.83
N SER A 4 55.13 -11.45 15.45
CA SER A 4 54.52 -12.20 14.33
C SER A 4 53.16 -12.78 14.72
N ILE A 5 53.02 -13.24 15.95
CA ILE A 5 51.76 -13.76 16.49
C ILE A 5 50.74 -12.61 16.66
N LEU A 6 51.17 -11.44 17.13
CA LEU A 6 50.30 -10.26 17.24
C LEU A 6 49.80 -9.79 15.86
N ARG A 7 50.66 -9.83 14.83
CA ARG A 7 50.24 -9.46 13.46
C ARG A 7 49.26 -10.47 12.87
N ALA A 8 49.47 -11.77 13.10
CA ALA A 8 48.53 -12.79 12.66
C ALA A 8 47.18 -12.71 13.34
N LEU A 9 47.13 -12.41 14.66
CA LEU A 9 45.92 -12.17 15.43
C LEU A 9 45.17 -10.94 14.93
N ALA A 10 45.88 -9.83 14.68
CA ALA A 10 45.26 -8.60 14.16
C ALA A 10 44.70 -8.81 12.76
N LEU A 11 45.40 -9.55 11.88
CA LEU A 11 44.90 -9.84 10.55
C LEU A 11 43.66 -10.75 10.59
N GLY A 12 43.62 -11.72 11.47
CA GLY A 12 42.46 -12.60 11.69
C GLY A 12 41.23 -11.84 12.22
N LEU A 13 41.45 -10.88 13.09
CA LEU A 13 40.36 -10.05 13.65
C LEU A 13 39.72 -9.14 12.58
N VAL A 14 40.56 -8.54 11.70
CA VAL A 14 40.09 -7.70 10.58
C VAL A 14 39.34 -8.53 9.55
N THR A 15 39.83 -9.70 9.21
CA THR A 15 39.20 -10.60 8.22
C THR A 15 37.88 -11.17 8.77
N GLY A 16 37.80 -11.51 10.06
CA GLY A 16 36.59 -11.97 10.71
C GLY A 16 35.51 -10.90 10.80
N GLY A 17 35.89 -9.64 11.01
CA GLY A 17 34.96 -8.51 11.10
C GLY A 17 34.26 -8.18 9.77
N THR A 18 34.91 -8.39 8.65
CA THR A 18 34.33 -8.10 7.32
C THR A 18 33.29 -9.13 6.87
N LEU A 19 33.32 -10.33 7.41
CA LEU A 19 32.36 -11.39 7.07
C LEU A 19 31.00 -11.23 7.77
N LEU A 20 30.90 -10.36 8.78
CA LEU A 20 29.65 -10.10 9.50
C LEU A 20 28.83 -8.94 8.92
N SER A 21 29.22 -8.32 7.81
CA SER A 21 28.42 -7.29 7.15
C SER A 21 27.21 -7.91 6.46
N GLY A 22 26.22 -8.31 7.25
CA GLY A 22 24.94 -8.84 6.76
C GLY A 22 24.19 -7.79 5.96
N CYS A 23 23.78 -8.11 4.74
CA CYS A 23 22.90 -7.28 3.94
C CYS A 23 21.54 -7.20 4.61
N VAL A 24 21.17 -6.04 5.17
CA VAL A 24 19.81 -5.80 5.68
C VAL A 24 18.87 -5.62 4.50
N TYR A 25 18.11 -6.67 4.19
CA TYR A 25 17.01 -6.60 3.22
C TYR A 25 15.78 -5.95 3.87
N ARG A 26 15.32 -4.86 3.28
CA ARG A 26 14.09 -4.17 3.69
C ARG A 26 13.02 -4.45 2.65
N MET A 27 12.04 -5.26 3.01
CA MET A 27 10.90 -5.57 2.17
C MET A 27 9.92 -4.40 2.05
N ASN A 28 9.14 -4.38 0.99
CA ASN A 28 8.02 -3.47 0.85
C ASN A 28 6.88 -3.94 1.77
N ILE A 29 6.21 -2.99 2.41
CA ILE A 29 5.04 -3.24 3.26
C ILE A 29 3.84 -2.64 2.56
N GLN A 30 2.85 -3.47 2.27
CA GLN A 30 1.57 -3.07 1.68
C GLN A 30 0.46 -3.61 2.57
N GLN A 31 -0.42 -2.74 3.03
CA GLN A 31 -1.52 -3.08 3.94
C GLN A 31 -2.79 -2.30 3.57
N GLY A 32 -3.93 -2.89 3.90
CA GLY A 32 -5.25 -2.27 3.70
C GLY A 32 -5.85 -2.48 2.32
N ASN A 33 -6.87 -1.68 2.02
CA ASN A 33 -7.60 -1.72 0.76
C ASN A 33 -6.81 -1.02 -0.35
N TYR A 34 -6.58 -1.69 -1.46
CA TYR A 34 -5.95 -1.03 -2.60
C TYR A 34 -6.91 -0.01 -3.22
N LEU A 35 -6.65 1.28 -2.95
CA LEU A 35 -7.45 2.40 -3.45
C LEU A 35 -6.85 2.92 -4.75
N GLU A 36 -7.33 2.40 -5.86
CA GLU A 36 -6.99 2.91 -7.19
C GLU A 36 -7.91 4.07 -7.54
N GLY A 37 -7.33 5.15 -8.10
CA GLY A 37 -8.08 6.34 -8.49
C GLY A 37 -9.29 6.02 -9.37
N ARG A 38 -9.10 5.21 -10.43
CA ARG A 38 -10.17 4.80 -11.35
C ARG A 38 -11.35 4.12 -10.66
N THR A 39 -11.07 3.31 -9.64
CA THR A 39 -12.10 2.63 -8.87
C THR A 39 -12.84 3.61 -7.97
N VAL A 40 -12.10 4.52 -7.34
CA VAL A 40 -12.70 5.55 -6.46
C VAL A 40 -13.50 6.57 -7.27
N ASP A 41 -13.11 6.88 -8.52
CA ASP A 41 -13.84 7.79 -9.41
C ASP A 41 -15.19 7.23 -9.86
N GLN A 42 -15.40 5.92 -9.79
CA GLN A 42 -16.69 5.29 -10.06
C GLN A 42 -17.66 5.39 -8.87
N LEU A 43 -17.18 5.79 -7.69
CA LEU A 43 -18.02 5.96 -6.52
C LEU A 43 -18.95 7.17 -6.69
N GLN A 44 -20.25 6.95 -6.53
CA GLN A 44 -21.27 7.98 -6.69
C GLN A 44 -22.19 8.08 -5.47
N VAL A 45 -22.66 9.27 -5.21
CA VAL A 45 -23.73 9.52 -4.22
C VAL A 45 -24.98 8.75 -4.65
N GLY A 46 -25.66 8.12 -3.70
CA GLY A 46 -26.84 7.30 -3.94
C GLY A 46 -26.58 5.82 -4.16
N MET A 47 -25.31 5.38 -4.31
CA MET A 47 -24.98 3.96 -4.35
C MET A 47 -25.34 3.25 -3.05
N THR A 48 -25.80 2.01 -3.16
CA THR A 48 -26.06 1.16 -2.00
C THR A 48 -24.76 0.62 -1.37
N ARG A 49 -24.83 0.20 -0.10
CA ARG A 49 -23.69 -0.44 0.58
C ARG A 49 -23.15 -1.66 -0.19
N SER A 50 -24.03 -2.45 -0.79
CA SER A 50 -23.64 -3.61 -1.59
C SER A 50 -22.84 -3.20 -2.84
N GLN A 51 -23.25 -2.14 -3.51
CA GLN A 51 -22.54 -1.60 -4.67
C GLN A 51 -21.16 -1.04 -4.28
N VAL A 52 -21.09 -0.30 -3.17
CA VAL A 52 -19.81 0.22 -2.66
C VAL A 52 -18.88 -0.93 -2.27
N ARG A 53 -19.39 -1.97 -1.61
CA ARG A 53 -18.59 -3.16 -1.25
C ARG A 53 -18.14 -3.96 -2.48
N TYR A 54 -18.95 -4.02 -3.51
CA TYR A 54 -18.57 -4.65 -4.79
C TYR A 54 -17.45 -3.87 -5.47
N LEU A 55 -17.52 -2.55 -5.44
CA LEU A 55 -16.56 -1.65 -6.08
C LEU A 55 -15.22 -1.56 -5.33
N LEU A 56 -15.26 -1.34 -4.02
CA LEU A 56 -14.09 -1.03 -3.19
C LEU A 56 -13.62 -2.19 -2.30
N GLY A 57 -14.40 -3.28 -2.25
CA GLY A 57 -14.16 -4.38 -1.33
C GLY A 57 -14.69 -4.12 0.08
N THR A 58 -14.27 -4.97 1.02
CA THR A 58 -14.66 -4.84 2.43
C THR A 58 -13.86 -3.73 3.09
N PRO A 59 -14.52 -2.77 3.79
CA PRO A 59 -13.82 -1.70 4.48
C PRO A 59 -12.93 -2.24 5.60
N MET A 60 -11.84 -1.52 5.88
CA MET A 60 -10.86 -1.93 6.89
C MET A 60 -11.39 -1.74 8.31
N VAL A 61 -12.18 -0.70 8.51
CA VAL A 61 -12.91 -0.48 9.77
C VAL A 61 -14.38 -0.73 9.51
N PRO A 62 -14.88 -1.92 9.89
CA PRO A 62 -16.28 -2.23 9.75
C PRO A 62 -17.11 -1.54 10.84
N ASP A 63 -18.41 -1.52 10.62
CA ASP A 63 -19.53 -0.92 11.36
C ASP A 63 -19.56 -1.05 12.91
N ALA A 64 -18.47 -1.44 13.56
CA ALA A 64 -18.47 -1.71 15.00
C ALA A 64 -18.76 -0.45 15.85
N PHE A 65 -18.40 0.73 15.36
CA PHE A 65 -18.53 1.98 16.09
C PHE A 65 -19.52 2.95 15.48
N ASP A 66 -19.61 2.98 14.15
CA ASP A 66 -20.54 3.86 13.42
C ASP A 66 -21.07 3.14 12.17
N LYS A 67 -22.33 2.70 12.25
CA LYS A 67 -23.00 2.00 11.14
C LYS A 67 -23.16 2.85 9.88
N GLN A 68 -23.01 4.15 9.99
CA GLN A 68 -23.18 5.09 8.88
C GLN A 68 -21.87 5.48 8.20
N ARG A 69 -20.72 5.00 8.69
CA ARG A 69 -19.42 5.37 8.18
C ARG A 69 -18.58 4.13 7.86
N TRP A 70 -17.99 4.11 6.66
CA TRP A 70 -17.01 3.11 6.25
C TRP A 70 -15.68 3.77 5.94
N ASP A 71 -14.61 3.25 6.53
CA ASP A 71 -13.25 3.73 6.32
C ASP A 71 -12.46 2.70 5.50
N TYR A 72 -11.93 3.18 4.38
CA TYR A 72 -11.00 2.46 3.52
C TYR A 72 -9.63 3.10 3.65
N LEU A 73 -8.64 2.34 4.08
CA LEU A 73 -7.27 2.80 4.27
C LEU A 73 -6.31 1.94 3.44
N TYR A 74 -5.44 2.58 2.71
CA TYR A 74 -4.32 1.97 2.03
C TYR A 74 -3.01 2.54 2.56
N TYR A 75 -2.09 1.65 2.90
CA TYR A 75 -0.76 1.99 3.38
C TYR A 75 0.28 1.25 2.55
N PHE A 76 1.21 1.98 1.97
CA PHE A 76 2.33 1.43 1.22
C PHE A 76 3.65 2.05 1.66
N LYS A 77 4.60 1.22 2.10
CA LYS A 77 5.95 1.62 2.43
C LYS A 77 6.95 0.84 1.60
N LYS A 78 7.62 1.51 0.69
CA LYS A 78 8.72 0.93 -0.08
C LYS A 78 9.97 0.83 0.81
N GLY A 79 10.61 -0.34 0.86
CA GLY A 79 11.61 -0.75 1.86
C GLY A 79 12.65 0.30 2.28
N ARG A 80 13.16 1.12 1.35
CA ARG A 80 14.15 2.19 1.65
C ARG A 80 13.58 3.60 1.73
N LEU A 81 12.35 3.83 1.28
CA LEU A 81 11.75 5.16 1.34
C LEU A 81 11.35 5.51 2.77
N LYS A 82 11.69 6.73 3.18
CA LYS A 82 11.42 7.22 4.54
C LYS A 82 9.96 7.56 4.77
N ARG A 83 9.21 7.92 3.72
CA ARG A 83 7.81 8.31 3.82
C ARG A 83 6.93 7.23 3.21
N PRO A 84 5.98 6.67 3.98
CA PRO A 84 4.95 5.80 3.44
C PRO A 84 3.98 6.60 2.58
N GLU A 85 3.34 5.92 1.65
CA GLU A 85 2.18 6.41 0.92
C GLU A 85 0.93 5.93 1.66
N GLU A 86 0.09 6.87 2.06
CA GLU A 86 -1.18 6.60 2.72
C GLU A 86 -2.30 7.19 1.88
N ARG A 87 -3.33 6.40 1.62
CA ARG A 87 -4.56 6.83 0.95
C ARG A 87 -5.72 6.50 1.86
N HIS A 88 -6.61 7.45 2.06
CA HIS A 88 -7.76 7.28 2.91
C HIS A 88 -9.03 7.74 2.19
N LEU A 89 -10.03 6.88 2.18
CA LEU A 89 -11.34 7.16 1.64
C LEU A 89 -12.37 6.87 2.73
N ILE A 90 -13.18 7.86 3.04
CA ILE A 90 -14.28 7.78 4.01
C ILE A 90 -15.58 7.87 3.23
N VAL A 91 -16.47 6.90 3.43
CA VAL A 91 -17.79 6.87 2.81
C VAL A 91 -18.85 6.98 3.89
N PHE A 92 -19.72 7.97 3.78
CA PHE A 92 -20.83 8.19 4.70
C PHE A 92 -22.13 7.71 4.06
N PHE A 93 -22.91 6.99 4.86
CA PHE A 93 -24.18 6.42 4.44
C PHE A 93 -25.33 7.04 5.20
N LYS A 94 -26.43 7.27 4.48
CA LYS A 94 -27.72 7.62 5.03
C LYS A 94 -28.79 6.79 4.34
N ASP A 95 -29.70 6.17 5.11
CA ASP A 95 -30.75 5.29 4.58
C ASP A 95 -30.20 4.22 3.62
N GLU A 96 -29.09 3.53 4.03
CA GLU A 96 -28.41 2.49 3.27
C GLU A 96 -27.78 2.94 1.94
N LYS A 97 -27.70 4.24 1.67
CA LYS A 97 -27.11 4.82 0.46
C LYS A 97 -25.99 5.78 0.80
N VAL A 98 -25.05 5.93 -0.12
CA VAL A 98 -23.96 6.92 -0.01
C VAL A 98 -24.56 8.33 -0.01
N GLU A 99 -24.35 9.06 1.08
CA GLU A 99 -24.69 10.47 1.19
C GLU A 99 -23.55 11.35 0.70
N LYS A 100 -22.33 11.06 1.16
CA LYS A 100 -21.10 11.76 0.77
C LYS A 100 -19.91 10.86 0.94
N PHE A 101 -18.78 11.23 0.33
CA PHE A 101 -17.50 10.59 0.56
C PHE A 101 -16.38 11.63 0.56
N GLU A 102 -15.32 11.33 1.32
CA GLU A 102 -14.14 12.18 1.46
C GLU A 102 -12.91 11.38 1.06
N ARG A 103 -12.10 11.91 0.14
CA ARG A 103 -10.85 11.28 -0.29
C ARG A 103 -9.64 12.09 0.16
N ASN A 104 -8.70 11.41 0.82
CA ASN A 104 -7.43 11.99 1.24
C ASN A 104 -6.29 11.22 0.56
N ASN A 105 -5.43 11.92 -0.16
CA ASN A 105 -4.29 11.37 -0.89
C ASN A 105 -4.63 10.25 -1.90
N VAL A 106 -5.88 10.09 -2.28
CA VAL A 106 -6.25 9.19 -3.38
C VAL A 106 -6.01 9.94 -4.69
N PRO A 107 -5.12 9.47 -5.58
CA PRO A 107 -4.87 10.13 -6.83
C PRO A 107 -6.13 10.14 -7.70
N GLU A 108 -6.39 11.26 -8.35
CA GLU A 108 -7.39 11.30 -9.42
C GLU A 108 -6.87 10.52 -10.62
N SER A 109 -7.75 9.77 -11.27
CA SER A 109 -7.39 9.14 -12.53
C SER A 109 -7.12 10.24 -13.58
N PRO A 110 -6.09 10.10 -14.39
CA PRO A 110 -5.97 10.96 -15.55
C PRO A 110 -7.26 10.85 -16.37
N PRO A 111 -7.76 11.95 -16.96
CA PRO A 111 -8.95 11.90 -17.81
C PRO A 111 -8.75 10.80 -18.84
N MET A 112 -9.73 9.91 -18.96
CA MET A 112 -9.68 8.81 -19.92
C MET A 112 -9.45 9.39 -21.31
N ALA A 113 -8.27 9.13 -21.87
CA ALA A 113 -8.08 9.30 -23.29
C ALA A 113 -9.14 8.43 -24.00
N PRO A 114 -9.84 8.94 -25.02
CA PRO A 114 -10.85 8.15 -25.71
C PRO A 114 -10.18 6.91 -26.29
N ASP A 115 -10.50 5.79 -25.68
CA ASP A 115 -10.38 4.41 -26.15
C ASP A 115 -9.13 4.07 -27.01
N GLU A 116 -7.99 4.01 -26.37
CA GLU A 116 -6.94 3.11 -26.83
C GLU A 116 -7.17 1.78 -26.11
N GLY A 117 -7.77 0.85 -26.85
CA GLY A 117 -8.11 -0.48 -26.37
C GLY A 117 -6.94 -1.10 -25.60
N ALA A 118 -7.10 -1.24 -24.31
CA ALA A 118 -6.11 -1.89 -23.47
C ALA A 118 -5.86 -3.31 -24.02
N PRO A 119 -4.64 -3.69 -24.39
CA PRO A 119 -4.36 -5.06 -24.78
C PRO A 119 -4.61 -5.95 -23.58
N ILE A 120 -5.69 -6.71 -23.68
CA ILE A 120 -6.01 -7.80 -22.75
C ILE A 120 -4.82 -8.76 -22.76
N GLY A 121 -4.13 -8.88 -21.63
CA GLY A 121 -3.26 -10.01 -21.35
C GLY A 121 -1.79 -9.88 -21.69
N LYS A 122 -1.03 -9.38 -20.75
CA LYS A 122 0.28 -9.94 -20.47
C LYS A 122 0.36 -10.22 -18.97
N PHE A 123 -0.10 -11.40 -18.58
CA PHE A 123 0.31 -11.96 -17.30
C PHE A 123 1.82 -12.21 -17.35
N PRO A 124 2.59 -11.78 -16.33
CA PRO A 124 3.98 -12.15 -16.25
C PRO A 124 4.06 -13.68 -16.16
N LYS A 125 4.80 -14.28 -17.07
CA LYS A 125 5.14 -15.71 -16.98
C LYS A 125 5.95 -15.91 -15.69
N ILE A 126 5.50 -16.82 -14.87
CA ILE A 126 6.20 -17.35 -13.69
C ILE A 126 7.50 -18.01 -14.13
#